data_c05a86fa933eb1177d4bc275520647b3
#
_entry.id   c05a86fa933eb1177d4bc275520647b3
#
_cell.length_a   1.000
_cell.length_b   1.000
_cell.length_c   1.000
_cell.angle_alpha   90.00
_cell.angle_beta   90.00
_cell.angle_gamma   90.00
#
_symmetry.space_group_name_H-M   'P 1'
#
loop_
_entity.id
_entity.type
_entity.pdbx_description
1 polymer ?
#
loop_
_entity_poly.entity_id
_entity_poly.type
_entity_poly.pdbx_seq_one_letter_code
_entity_poly.pdbx_strand_id
1 'polypeptide(L)'
;MLNRNIETFLGCDNEYGESKIVLFGAPFDSTTSYRPGTRFASKTMRSESFGLETYSPYQDRDLEDIPVFDGGDLELCFGNTEKALSQIEAFSEQIFADGKIPCMIGGEHLVTLGAMRAAVKRYPNLRVVHFDAHADLRDEYLGEPLSHGRAS
;
A
#
# COMPACT_ATOMS: atom_id res chain seq x y z
N MET A 1 2.91 8.02 17.85
CA MET A 1 4.05 8.05 16.90
C MET A 1 4.25 6.63 16.41
N LEU A 2 4.32 6.42 15.11
CA LEU A 2 4.59 5.09 14.56
C LEU A 2 6.06 4.74 14.73
N ASN A 3 6.35 3.46 15.01
CA ASN A 3 7.72 2.96 15.09
C ASN A 3 8.15 2.46 13.72
N ARG A 4 9.42 2.74 13.37
CA ARG A 4 10.03 2.22 12.15
C ARG A 4 10.07 0.69 12.18
N ASN A 5 9.89 0.06 11.01
CA ASN A 5 10.08 -1.37 10.86
C ASN A 5 11.56 -1.77 11.09
N ILE A 6 11.80 -3.00 11.54
CA ILE A 6 13.17 -3.52 11.75
C ILE A 6 13.87 -3.70 10.40
N GLU A 7 13.17 -4.28 9.41
CA GLU A 7 13.64 -4.46 8.03
C GLU A 7 12.88 -3.49 7.13
N THR A 8 13.53 -2.40 6.73
CA THR A 8 12.94 -1.38 5.85
C THR A 8 13.24 -1.67 4.39
N PHE A 9 12.47 -1.09 3.49
CA PHE A 9 12.86 -0.99 2.08
C PHE A 9 14.12 -0.12 1.99
N LEU A 10 15.03 -0.44 1.06
CA LEU A 10 16.27 0.29 0.83
C LEU A 10 16.02 1.80 0.75
N GLY A 11 16.75 2.59 1.53
CA GLY A 11 16.61 4.06 1.54
C GLY A 11 15.33 4.60 2.22
N CYS A 12 14.51 3.74 2.86
CA CYS A 12 13.25 4.13 3.51
C CYS A 12 13.32 4.02 5.04
N ASP A 13 14.45 4.38 5.63
CA ASP A 13 14.74 4.19 7.05
C ASP A 13 14.71 5.49 7.88
N ASN A 14 14.16 6.57 7.33
CA ASN A 14 14.00 7.84 8.03
C ASN A 14 12.96 7.75 9.16
N GLU A 15 13.01 8.69 10.10
CA GLU A 15 12.03 8.79 11.17
C GLU A 15 10.68 9.32 10.65
N TYR A 16 9.57 8.86 11.26
CA TYR A 16 8.22 9.26 10.86
C TYR A 16 8.02 10.78 10.85
N GLY A 17 8.56 11.47 11.86
CA GLY A 17 8.42 12.93 12.00
C GLY A 17 9.08 13.73 10.88
N GLU A 18 10.14 13.19 10.30
CA GLU A 18 10.94 13.84 9.25
C GLU A 18 10.46 13.50 7.84
N SER A 19 9.73 12.41 7.70
CA SER A 19 9.31 11.88 6.41
C SER A 19 8.04 12.52 5.88
N LYS A 20 7.98 12.72 4.57
CA LYS A 20 6.76 13.14 3.85
C LYS A 20 6.01 11.96 3.25
N ILE A 21 6.70 10.88 2.98
CA ILE A 21 6.16 9.66 2.39
C ILE A 21 6.21 8.56 3.46
N VAL A 22 5.12 7.82 3.57
CA VAL A 22 4.99 6.67 4.47
C VAL A 22 4.76 5.43 3.63
N LEU A 23 5.77 4.58 3.56
CA LEU A 23 5.68 3.26 2.94
C LEU A 23 5.08 2.28 3.94
N PHE A 24 4.15 1.43 3.51
CA PHE A 24 3.61 0.36 4.33
C PHE A 24 3.08 -0.80 3.48
N GLY A 25 3.03 -1.98 4.06
CA GLY A 25 2.48 -3.18 3.42
C GLY A 25 1.04 -3.46 3.83
N ALA A 26 0.24 -3.93 2.88
CA ALA A 26 -1.11 -4.45 3.11
C ALA A 26 -1.17 -5.94 2.72
N PRO A 27 -0.71 -6.86 3.59
CA PRO A 27 -0.50 -8.27 3.29
C PRO A 27 -1.82 -9.06 3.29
N PHE A 28 -2.65 -8.86 2.26
CA PHE A 28 -3.96 -9.49 2.11
C PHE A 28 -4.08 -10.18 0.75
N ASP A 29 -4.61 -11.42 0.70
CA ASP A 29 -4.85 -12.18 -0.52
C ASP A 29 -5.98 -13.20 -0.38
N SER A 30 -6.97 -12.88 0.46
CA SER A 30 -8.07 -13.80 0.79
C SER A 30 -9.12 -13.93 -0.30
N THR A 31 -9.12 -13.04 -1.31
CA THR A 31 -10.08 -13.04 -2.41
C THR A 31 -9.43 -13.23 -3.79
N THR A 32 -8.18 -13.67 -3.84
CA THR A 32 -7.49 -13.95 -5.10
C THR A 32 -8.18 -15.04 -5.90
N SER A 33 -8.40 -14.80 -7.20
CA SER A 33 -9.05 -15.74 -8.11
C SER A 33 -8.17 -16.93 -8.50
N TYR A 34 -6.85 -16.80 -8.33
CA TYR A 34 -5.85 -17.82 -8.63
C TYR A 34 -4.77 -17.76 -7.55
N ARG A 35 -4.00 -18.74 -7.36
CA ARG A 35 -2.88 -18.93 -6.42
C ARG A 35 -2.66 -17.80 -5.39
N PRO A 36 -2.99 -17.98 -4.12
CA PRO A 36 -2.65 -17.04 -3.05
C PRO A 36 -1.13 -16.92 -2.89
N GLY A 37 -0.65 -15.86 -2.25
CA GLY A 37 0.78 -15.62 -2.02
C GLY A 37 1.16 -14.15 -2.11
N THR A 38 0.31 -13.30 -2.67
CA THR A 38 0.56 -11.85 -2.76
C THR A 38 0.69 -11.18 -1.39
N ARG A 39 0.17 -11.79 -0.32
CA ARG A 39 0.39 -11.34 1.07
C ARG A 39 1.85 -11.30 1.49
N PHE A 40 2.73 -12.02 0.81
CA PHE A 40 4.16 -12.04 1.10
C PHE A 40 4.96 -11.00 0.31
N ALA A 41 4.32 -10.30 -0.62
CA ALA A 41 5.00 -9.40 -1.57
C ALA A 41 5.74 -8.27 -0.86
N SER A 42 5.11 -7.56 0.07
CA SER A 42 5.71 -6.43 0.78
C SER A 42 6.97 -6.83 1.54
N LYS A 43 6.95 -7.96 2.24
CA LYS A 43 8.11 -8.48 2.96
C LYS A 43 9.23 -8.89 1.99
N THR A 44 8.88 -9.63 0.93
CA THR A 44 9.85 -10.05 -0.07
C THR A 44 10.48 -8.85 -0.78
N MET A 45 9.70 -7.86 -1.15
CA MET A 45 10.20 -6.65 -1.80
C MET A 45 11.18 -5.86 -0.90
N ARG A 46 10.94 -5.80 0.41
CA ARG A 46 11.91 -5.18 1.34
C ARG A 46 13.23 -5.94 1.35
N SER A 47 13.17 -7.25 1.54
CA SER A 47 14.36 -8.09 1.57
C SER A 47 15.16 -8.00 0.25
N GLU A 48 14.48 -8.07 -0.88
CA GLU A 48 15.12 -8.02 -2.21
C GLU A 48 15.58 -6.59 -2.59
N SER A 49 15.05 -5.55 -1.96
CA SER A 49 15.40 -4.16 -2.27
C SER A 49 16.87 -3.85 -2.02
N PHE A 50 17.53 -4.55 -1.09
CA PHE A 50 18.96 -4.38 -0.81
C PHE A 50 19.87 -4.81 -1.96
N GLY A 51 19.34 -5.48 -2.97
CA GLY A 51 20.03 -5.75 -4.23
C GLY A 51 19.92 -4.65 -5.27
N LEU A 52 19.23 -3.54 -4.96
CA LEU A 52 19.03 -2.40 -5.85
C LEU A 52 19.98 -1.25 -5.49
N GLU A 53 20.05 -0.27 -6.39
CA GLU A 53 20.69 1.01 -6.14
C GLU A 53 19.64 2.09 -5.87
N THR A 54 19.96 3.04 -5.00
CA THR A 54 19.06 4.14 -4.65
C THR A 54 19.02 5.24 -5.71
N TYR A 55 20.09 5.35 -6.51
CA TYR A 55 20.22 6.37 -7.55
C TYR A 55 19.49 6.01 -8.85
N SER A 56 18.70 6.93 -9.35
CA SER A 56 18.03 6.82 -10.66
C SER A 56 18.72 7.69 -11.72
N PRO A 57 19.46 7.10 -12.68
CA PRO A 57 20.11 7.86 -13.74
C PRO A 57 19.11 8.54 -14.69
N TYR A 58 17.88 8.05 -14.79
CA TYR A 58 16.83 8.65 -15.61
C TYR A 58 16.28 9.95 -15.02
N GLN A 59 16.29 10.06 -13.69
CA GLN A 59 15.77 11.22 -12.98
C GLN A 59 16.88 12.11 -12.43
N ASP A 60 18.14 11.65 -12.48
CA ASP A 60 19.30 12.28 -11.86
C ASP A 60 19.02 12.61 -10.38
N ARG A 61 18.53 11.59 -9.65
CA ARG A 61 18.13 11.71 -8.25
C ARG A 61 18.45 10.45 -7.47
N ASP A 62 18.75 10.64 -6.20
CA ASP A 62 18.93 9.57 -5.23
C ASP A 62 17.69 9.46 -4.32
N LEU A 63 17.25 8.24 -4.02
CA LEU A 63 16.17 8.00 -3.07
C LEU A 63 16.55 8.48 -1.65
N GLU A 64 17.82 8.39 -1.29
CA GLU A 64 18.31 8.87 0.00
C GLU A 64 18.14 10.38 0.22
N ASP A 65 17.96 11.16 -0.86
CA ASP A 65 17.64 12.60 -0.78
C ASP A 65 16.19 12.86 -0.37
N ILE A 66 15.34 11.82 -0.34
CA ILE A 66 13.91 11.94 -0.07
C ILE A 66 13.58 11.17 1.22
N PRO A 67 13.22 11.88 2.31
CA PRO A 67 12.91 11.19 3.55
C PRO A 67 11.61 10.37 3.44
N VAL A 68 11.78 9.04 3.47
CA VAL A 68 10.71 8.06 3.45
C VAL A 68 10.76 7.24 4.75
N PHE A 69 9.62 7.10 5.39
CA PHE A 69 9.45 6.23 6.55
C PHE A 69 8.82 4.91 6.10
N ASP A 70 9.40 3.77 6.46
CA ASP A 70 8.79 2.46 6.28
C ASP A 70 8.19 1.95 7.59
N GLY A 71 6.86 1.92 7.65
CA GLY A 71 6.07 1.47 8.80
C GLY A 71 5.90 -0.04 8.89
N GLY A 72 6.46 -0.80 7.95
CA GLY A 72 6.27 -2.25 7.90
C GLY A 72 4.90 -2.66 7.38
N ASP A 73 4.50 -3.88 7.68
CA ASP A 73 3.23 -4.46 7.26
C ASP A 73 2.13 -4.23 8.29
N LEU A 74 0.93 -3.94 7.82
CA LEU A 74 -0.25 -3.86 8.68
C LEU A 74 -0.66 -5.25 9.19
N GLU A 75 -1.08 -5.32 10.43
CA GLU A 75 -1.73 -6.51 10.99
C GLU A 75 -3.21 -6.51 10.58
N LEU A 76 -3.49 -7.15 9.46
CA LEU A 76 -4.84 -7.19 8.88
C LEU A 76 -5.66 -8.35 9.44
N CYS A 77 -6.96 -8.12 9.59
CA CYS A 77 -7.90 -9.12 10.08
C CYS A 77 -8.03 -10.28 9.09
N PHE A 78 -7.84 -11.52 9.58
CA PHE A 78 -8.11 -12.73 8.79
C PHE A 78 -9.61 -13.03 8.75
N GLY A 79 -10.08 -13.51 7.58
CA GLY A 79 -11.44 -14.01 7.40
C GLY A 79 -12.54 -12.96 7.41
N ASN A 80 -12.18 -11.67 7.41
CA ASN A 80 -13.14 -10.57 7.28
C ASN A 80 -12.57 -9.47 6.38
N THR A 81 -12.94 -9.51 5.14
CA THR A 81 -12.46 -8.60 4.09
C THR A 81 -12.77 -7.14 4.40
N GLU A 82 -14.01 -6.82 4.79
CA GLU A 82 -14.40 -5.43 5.10
C GLU A 82 -13.63 -4.87 6.31
N LYS A 83 -13.37 -5.71 7.32
CA LYS A 83 -12.56 -5.29 8.45
C LYS A 83 -11.10 -5.02 8.04
N ALA A 84 -10.53 -5.85 7.17
CA ALA A 84 -9.18 -5.62 6.64
C ALA A 84 -9.12 -4.32 5.83
N LEU A 85 -10.10 -4.07 4.96
CA LEU A 85 -10.20 -2.82 4.19
C LEU A 85 -10.35 -1.60 5.12
N SER A 86 -11.18 -1.68 6.16
CA SER A 86 -11.33 -0.61 7.16
C SER A 86 -10.04 -0.32 7.93
N GLN A 87 -9.22 -1.33 8.19
CA GLN A 87 -7.91 -1.14 8.82
C GLN A 87 -6.94 -0.39 7.90
N ILE A 88 -6.92 -0.73 6.60
CA ILE A 88 -6.11 -0.03 5.58
C ILE A 88 -6.58 1.43 5.44
N GLU A 89 -7.91 1.63 5.38
CA GLU A 89 -8.53 2.95 5.32
C GLU A 89 -8.11 3.81 6.51
N ALA A 90 -8.28 3.33 7.74
CA ALA A 90 -7.95 4.06 8.96
C ALA A 90 -6.46 4.43 9.03
N PHE A 91 -5.56 3.52 8.62
CA PHE A 91 -4.14 3.79 8.59
C PHE A 91 -3.78 4.85 7.55
N SER A 92 -4.38 4.78 6.36
CA SER A 92 -4.19 5.78 5.30
C SER A 92 -4.75 7.14 5.70
N GLU A 93 -5.91 7.20 6.38
CA GLU A 93 -6.48 8.43 6.93
C GLU A 93 -5.55 9.09 7.95
N GLN A 94 -4.93 8.31 8.83
CA GLN A 94 -3.95 8.85 9.78
C GLN A 94 -2.77 9.51 9.05
N ILE A 95 -2.23 8.83 8.01
CA ILE A 95 -1.12 9.38 7.23
C ILE A 95 -1.52 10.70 6.55
N PHE A 96 -2.72 10.78 5.97
CA PHE A 96 -3.24 12.00 5.37
C PHE A 96 -3.48 13.10 6.41
N ALA A 97 -3.98 12.76 7.61
CA ALA A 97 -4.20 13.72 8.69
C ALA A 97 -2.88 14.35 9.17
N ASP A 98 -1.79 13.57 9.16
CA ASP A 98 -0.44 14.03 9.49
C ASP A 98 0.23 14.81 8.33
N GLY A 99 -0.51 15.08 7.24
CA GLY A 99 -0.02 15.84 6.08
C GLY A 99 1.00 15.09 5.23
N LYS A 100 1.00 13.75 5.31
CA LYS A 100 1.94 12.87 4.61
C LYS A 100 1.27 12.14 3.45
N ILE A 101 2.07 11.49 2.63
CA ILE A 101 1.65 10.73 1.45
C ILE A 101 1.75 9.23 1.75
N PRO A 102 0.65 8.48 1.75
CA PRO A 102 0.70 7.04 1.86
C PRO A 102 1.23 6.41 0.57
N CYS A 103 2.16 5.47 0.71
CA CYS A 103 2.68 4.63 -0.36
C CYS A 103 2.47 3.16 0.07
N MET A 104 1.49 2.49 -0.49
CA MET A 104 1.12 1.14 -0.10
C MET A 104 1.72 0.10 -1.03
N ILE A 105 2.38 -0.90 -0.47
CA ILE A 105 2.70 -2.15 -1.17
C ILE A 105 1.58 -3.13 -0.86
N GLY A 106 0.81 -3.49 -1.87
CA GLY A 106 -0.29 -4.42 -1.71
C GLY A 106 0.15 -5.85 -1.50
N GLY A 107 -0.82 -6.61 -1.10
CA GLY A 107 -1.22 -7.93 -1.42
C GLY A 107 -1.98 -7.96 -2.76
N GLU A 108 -3.23 -8.41 -2.72
CA GLU A 108 -4.10 -8.41 -3.91
C GLU A 108 -4.67 -7.02 -4.22
N HIS A 109 -5.23 -6.86 -5.43
CA HIS A 109 -5.72 -5.57 -5.92
C HIS A 109 -6.81 -4.94 -5.02
N LEU A 110 -7.64 -5.76 -4.40
CA LEU A 110 -8.73 -5.28 -3.52
C LEU A 110 -8.25 -4.36 -2.38
N VAL A 111 -7.01 -4.49 -1.90
CA VAL A 111 -6.48 -3.62 -0.82
C VAL A 111 -6.46 -2.15 -1.22
N THR A 112 -6.39 -1.86 -2.54
CA THR A 112 -6.47 -0.51 -3.10
C THR A 112 -7.74 0.21 -2.67
N LEU A 113 -8.88 -0.51 -2.56
CA LEU A 113 -10.15 0.06 -2.15
C LEU A 113 -10.07 0.69 -0.74
N GLY A 114 -9.35 0.07 0.21
CA GLY A 114 -9.16 0.63 1.54
C GLY A 114 -8.42 1.97 1.50
N ALA A 115 -7.31 2.04 0.78
CA ALA A 115 -6.54 3.28 0.62
C ALA A 115 -7.32 4.35 -0.17
N MET A 116 -8.07 3.96 -1.19
CA MET A 116 -8.91 4.85 -2.00
C MET A 116 -10.05 5.47 -1.18
N ARG A 117 -10.69 4.73 -0.28
CA ARG A 117 -11.72 5.28 0.63
C ARG A 117 -11.16 6.44 1.46
N ALA A 118 -9.96 6.32 1.99
CA ALA A 118 -9.27 7.39 2.70
C ALA A 118 -8.92 8.56 1.78
N ALA A 119 -8.40 8.27 0.59
CA ALA A 119 -7.98 9.28 -0.38
C ALA A 119 -9.14 10.16 -0.85
N VAL A 120 -10.30 9.56 -1.16
CA VAL A 120 -11.51 10.29 -1.60
C VAL A 120 -12.03 11.24 -0.51
N LYS A 121 -11.99 10.84 0.76
CA LYS A 121 -12.37 11.71 1.88
C LYS A 121 -11.45 12.93 1.98
N ARG A 122 -10.18 12.76 1.69
CA ARG A 122 -9.18 13.86 1.74
C ARG A 122 -9.23 14.74 0.50
N TYR A 123 -9.48 14.15 -0.66
CA TYR A 123 -9.45 14.79 -1.98
C TYR A 123 -10.75 14.52 -2.76
N PRO A 124 -11.82 15.31 -2.56
CA PRO A 124 -13.14 15.05 -3.20
C PRO A 124 -13.12 15.02 -4.73
N ASN A 125 -12.13 15.67 -5.36
CA ASN A 125 -11.96 15.72 -6.81
C ASN A 125 -10.81 14.83 -7.29
N LEU A 126 -10.51 13.76 -6.55
CA LEU A 126 -9.43 12.82 -6.87
C LEU A 126 -9.62 12.25 -8.28
N ARG A 127 -8.52 12.16 -9.02
CA ARG A 127 -8.43 11.43 -10.27
C ARG A 127 -7.44 10.30 -10.09
N VAL A 128 -7.80 9.12 -10.56
CA VAL A 128 -6.98 7.92 -10.48
C VAL A 128 -6.33 7.66 -11.83
N VAL A 129 -5.05 7.33 -11.81
CA VAL A 129 -4.33 6.77 -12.95
C VAL A 129 -4.05 5.32 -12.61
N HIS A 130 -4.57 4.40 -13.41
CA HIS A 130 -4.50 2.97 -13.19
C HIS A 130 -3.66 2.33 -14.30
N PHE A 131 -2.55 1.70 -13.93
CA PHE A 131 -1.68 0.95 -14.85
C PHE A 131 -1.91 -0.54 -14.64
N ASP A 132 -2.85 -1.11 -15.36
CA ASP A 132 -3.23 -2.52 -15.29
C ASP A 132 -3.75 -3.01 -16.64
N ALA A 133 -3.68 -4.31 -16.88
CA ALA A 133 -4.29 -4.94 -18.05
C ALA A 133 -5.82 -5.03 -17.95
N HIS A 134 -6.39 -4.89 -16.75
CA HIS A 134 -7.81 -5.02 -16.45
C HIS A 134 -8.31 -3.78 -15.72
N ALA A 135 -9.54 -3.39 -15.95
CA ALA A 135 -10.15 -2.24 -15.28
C ALA A 135 -10.66 -2.56 -13.86
N ASP A 136 -10.99 -3.81 -13.60
CA ASP A 136 -11.52 -4.34 -12.32
C ASP A 136 -12.74 -3.57 -11.78
N LEU A 137 -13.63 -3.15 -12.70
CA LEU A 137 -14.84 -2.35 -12.44
C LEU A 137 -16.10 -3.22 -12.34
N ARG A 138 -15.99 -4.47 -11.91
CA ARG A 138 -17.15 -5.35 -11.79
C ARG A 138 -17.91 -5.07 -10.50
N ASP A 139 -19.24 -5.14 -10.54
CA ASP A 139 -20.09 -5.00 -9.34
C ASP A 139 -19.94 -6.18 -8.38
N GLU A 140 -19.70 -7.38 -8.93
CA GLU A 140 -19.43 -8.61 -8.16
C GLU A 140 -18.57 -9.58 -8.98
N TYR A 141 -17.89 -10.48 -8.29
CA TYR A 141 -17.19 -11.60 -8.91
C TYR A 141 -17.46 -12.88 -8.12
N LEU A 142 -17.99 -13.90 -8.80
CA LEU A 142 -18.38 -15.20 -8.19
C LEU A 142 -19.35 -15.05 -7.00
N GLY A 143 -20.22 -14.02 -7.03
CA GLY A 143 -21.21 -13.77 -5.97
C GLY A 143 -20.68 -12.97 -4.78
N GLU A 144 -19.39 -12.55 -4.81
CA GLU A 144 -18.80 -11.72 -3.76
C GLU A 144 -18.66 -10.27 -4.23
N PRO A 145 -19.29 -9.32 -3.53
CA PRO A 145 -19.19 -7.89 -3.85
C PRO A 145 -17.83 -7.29 -3.53
N LEU A 146 -17.10 -7.87 -2.57
CA LEU A 146 -15.75 -7.48 -2.21
C LEU A 146 -14.77 -8.55 -2.66
N SER A 147 -14.34 -8.49 -3.90
CA SER A 147 -13.43 -9.44 -4.49
C SER A 147 -12.31 -8.74 -5.27
N HIS A 148 -11.30 -9.49 -5.63
CA HIS A 148 -10.16 -9.02 -6.43
C HIS A 148 -10.59 -8.29 -7.73
N GLY A 149 -11.70 -8.68 -8.36
CA GLY A 149 -12.22 -8.04 -9.58
C GLY A 149 -13.04 -6.76 -9.35
N ARG A 150 -13.08 -6.22 -8.13
CA ARG A 150 -13.78 -4.98 -7.75
C ARG A 150 -12.89 -4.09 -6.87
N ALA A 151 -11.79 -3.64 -7.39
CA ALA A 151 -10.82 -2.83 -6.64
C ALA A 151 -10.91 -1.31 -6.90
N SER A 152 -11.87 -0.88 -7.69
CA SER A 152 -12.04 0.53 -8.10
C SER A 152 -13.43 1.08 -7.86
#